data_e71779fbc9a9848c30a424d03d01974f
#
_entry.id   e71779fbc9a9848c30a424d03d01974f
#
_cell.length_a   1.000
_cell.length_b   1.000
_cell.length_c   1.000
_cell.angle_alpha   90.00
_cell.angle_beta   90.00
_cell.angle_gamma   90.00
#
_symmetry.space_group_name_H-M   'P 1'
#
loop_
_entity.id
_entity.type
_entity.pdbx_description
1 polymer ?
#
loop_
_entity_poly.entity_id
_entity_poly.type
_entity_poly.pdbx_seq_one_letter_code
_entity_poly.pdbx_strand_id
1 'polypeptide(L)'
;SQNARTIAKALRLNEDLAEAIALGHDLGHTPFGHAGERALNNVYHFSHSEQSLRVVDCIEKDGKGLNLTWEVRDGILNHQTAGTPHTLEGAVVRLSDKLAYIYHDMDDAIRGGILTEEDIPAELRDILGNSCKARLNTMIHDVITNSMDSLEVHMSPTVDRAMKELRKFMFENVYLNPKAKGEEDKAVHMIGQLFEYYVKHTEALPKQFRDALEETDHAKEQIVCDYIAGMTDSYAVKKFHEYFVPGAWKI
;
A
#
# COMPACT_ATOMS: atom_id res chain seq x y z
N SER A 1 6.96 8.97 -3.30
CA SER A 1 8.35 9.42 -3.04
C SER A 1 8.48 10.95 -2.98
N GLN A 2 7.86 11.73 -3.88
CA GLN A 2 8.06 13.19 -3.97
C GLN A 2 7.77 13.94 -2.65
N ASN A 3 6.66 13.66 -1.98
CA ASN A 3 6.32 14.29 -0.70
C ASN A 3 7.35 13.95 0.38
N ALA A 4 7.77 12.69 0.46
CA ALA A 4 8.79 12.25 1.42
C ALA A 4 10.13 12.96 1.21
N ARG A 5 10.61 13.05 -0.03
CA ARG A 5 11.83 13.80 -0.36
C ARG A 5 11.70 15.28 -0.01
N THR A 6 10.57 15.89 -0.31
CA THR A 6 10.33 17.31 0.00
C THR A 6 10.42 17.59 1.50
N ILE A 7 9.77 16.74 2.31
CA ILE A 7 9.81 16.86 3.77
C ILE A 7 11.22 16.57 4.30
N ALA A 8 11.84 15.45 3.87
CA ALA A 8 13.19 15.08 4.29
C ALA A 8 14.19 16.19 3.98
N LYS A 9 14.16 16.76 2.78
CA LYS A 9 15.03 17.88 2.38
C LYS A 9 14.83 19.12 3.25
N ALA A 10 13.58 19.50 3.53
CA ALA A 10 13.28 20.66 4.36
C ALA A 10 13.75 20.46 5.80
N LEU A 11 13.68 19.25 6.33
CA LEU A 11 14.16 18.86 7.66
C LEU A 11 15.66 18.56 7.71
N ARG A 12 16.39 18.68 6.59
CA ARG A 12 17.82 18.35 6.45
C ARG A 12 18.15 16.90 6.80
N LEU A 13 17.20 15.99 6.53
CA LEU A 13 17.35 14.55 6.60
C LEU A 13 17.93 14.01 5.28
N ASN A 14 18.25 12.74 5.26
CA ASN A 14 18.74 12.06 4.05
C ASN A 14 17.58 11.82 3.06
N GLU A 15 17.47 12.68 2.04
CA GLU A 15 16.41 12.57 1.03
C GLU A 15 16.51 11.32 0.16
N ASP A 16 17.71 10.77 -0.04
CA ASP A 16 17.91 9.53 -0.82
C ASP A 16 17.47 8.30 -0.03
N LEU A 17 17.67 8.28 1.29
CA LEU A 17 17.13 7.25 2.17
C LEU A 17 15.59 7.30 2.18
N ALA A 18 15.00 8.49 2.32
CA ALA A 18 13.55 8.66 2.27
C ALA A 18 12.97 8.20 0.91
N GLU A 19 13.67 8.48 -0.20
CA GLU A 19 13.25 8.02 -1.53
C GLU A 19 13.35 6.51 -1.66
N ALA A 20 14.44 5.89 -1.22
CA ALA A 20 14.63 4.45 -1.28
C ALA A 20 13.53 3.70 -0.51
N ILE A 21 13.22 4.15 0.71
CA ILE A 21 12.11 3.60 1.50
C ILE A 21 10.78 3.79 0.76
N ALA A 22 10.52 5.01 0.26
CA ALA A 22 9.27 5.33 -0.43
C ALA A 22 9.08 4.58 -1.76
N LEU A 23 10.15 4.15 -2.43
CA LEU A 23 10.07 3.31 -3.63
C LEU A 23 9.82 1.84 -3.29
N GLY A 24 10.28 1.40 -2.12
CA GLY A 24 10.21 -0.01 -1.72
C GLY A 24 8.99 -0.38 -0.88
N HIS A 25 8.31 0.59 -0.24
CA HIS A 25 7.36 0.30 0.83
C HIS A 25 6.15 -0.56 0.39
N ASP A 26 5.69 -0.41 -0.84
CA ASP A 26 4.47 -1.06 -1.38
C ASP A 26 4.74 -2.16 -2.43
N LEU A 27 6.00 -2.60 -2.60
CA LEU A 27 6.35 -3.64 -3.59
C LEU A 27 5.65 -4.97 -3.36
N GLY A 28 5.25 -5.25 -2.12
CA GLY A 28 4.53 -6.46 -1.74
C GLY A 28 3.01 -6.31 -1.75
N HIS A 29 2.48 -5.22 -2.28
CA HIS A 29 1.04 -5.01 -2.34
C HIS A 29 0.37 -5.98 -3.31
N THR A 30 -0.75 -6.54 -2.88
CA THR A 30 -1.52 -7.52 -3.66
C THR A 30 -2.33 -6.85 -4.76
N PRO A 31 -2.75 -7.59 -5.82
CA PRO A 31 -3.81 -7.13 -6.70
C PRO A 31 -5.05 -6.74 -5.89
N PHE A 32 -5.74 -5.70 -6.32
CA PHE A 32 -6.88 -5.07 -5.63
C PHE A 32 -6.56 -4.49 -4.25
N GLY A 33 -5.31 -4.16 -4.02
CA GLY A 33 -4.88 -3.46 -2.80
C GLY A 33 -5.28 -4.18 -1.52
N HIS A 34 -5.85 -3.47 -0.56
CA HIS A 34 -6.26 -4.03 0.73
C HIS A 34 -7.32 -5.15 0.63
N ALA A 35 -8.10 -5.22 -0.45
CA ALA A 35 -9.05 -6.32 -0.64
C ALA A 35 -8.30 -7.64 -0.89
N GLY A 36 -7.28 -7.63 -1.73
CA GLY A 36 -6.43 -8.79 -1.96
C GLY A 36 -5.59 -9.17 -0.73
N GLU A 37 -5.07 -8.18 0.00
CA GLU A 37 -4.36 -8.41 1.27
C GLU A 37 -5.27 -9.12 2.29
N ARG A 38 -6.52 -8.64 2.48
CA ARG A 38 -7.49 -9.33 3.33
C ARG A 38 -7.77 -10.76 2.85
N ALA A 39 -7.88 -10.96 1.53
CA ALA A 39 -8.11 -12.29 0.96
C ALA A 39 -6.99 -13.26 1.31
N LEU A 40 -5.73 -12.87 1.12
CA LEU A 40 -4.58 -13.71 1.46
C LEU A 40 -4.48 -13.90 2.97
N ASN A 41 -4.65 -12.85 3.78
CA ASN A 41 -4.58 -12.94 5.24
C ASN A 41 -5.70 -13.81 5.86
N ASN A 42 -6.81 -14.04 5.16
CA ASN A 42 -7.85 -14.96 5.59
C ASN A 42 -7.46 -16.44 5.43
N VAL A 43 -6.54 -16.77 4.53
CA VAL A 43 -6.14 -18.14 4.20
C VAL A 43 -4.73 -18.49 4.63
N TYR A 44 -3.86 -17.50 4.72
CA TYR A 44 -2.49 -17.61 5.19
C TYR A 44 -2.07 -16.26 5.77
N HIS A 45 -1.19 -16.23 6.79
CA HIS A 45 -0.70 -14.96 7.34
C HIS A 45 -0.06 -14.10 6.25
N PHE A 46 -0.58 -12.90 6.03
CA PHE A 46 -0.11 -11.99 5.00
C PHE A 46 -0.22 -10.53 5.44
N SER A 47 0.86 -9.79 5.23
CA SER A 47 0.93 -8.33 5.37
C SER A 47 1.75 -7.77 4.22
N HIS A 48 1.25 -6.73 3.54
CA HIS A 48 1.97 -6.16 2.40
C HIS A 48 3.33 -5.56 2.80
N SER A 49 3.50 -5.05 4.03
CA SER A 49 4.79 -4.54 4.49
C SER A 49 5.83 -5.65 4.69
N GLU A 50 5.44 -6.79 5.25
CA GLU A 50 6.30 -7.97 5.36
C GLU A 50 6.60 -8.54 3.97
N GLN A 51 5.61 -8.58 3.09
CA GLN A 51 5.79 -9.00 1.71
C GLN A 51 6.70 -8.04 0.93
N SER A 52 6.61 -6.72 1.14
CA SER A 52 7.53 -5.75 0.53
C SER A 52 8.97 -6.01 0.95
N LEU A 53 9.19 -6.27 2.23
CA LEU A 53 10.51 -6.66 2.72
C LEU A 53 10.98 -7.99 2.10
N ARG A 54 10.09 -8.97 1.99
CA ARG A 54 10.38 -10.26 1.37
C ARG A 54 10.72 -10.13 -0.13
N VAL A 55 10.04 -9.25 -0.86
CA VAL A 55 10.36 -8.96 -2.26
C VAL A 55 11.80 -8.49 -2.38
N VAL A 56 12.21 -7.49 -1.60
CA VAL A 56 13.55 -6.91 -1.70
C VAL A 56 14.65 -7.80 -1.10
N ASP A 57 14.34 -8.67 -0.16
CA ASP A 57 15.32 -9.54 0.50
C ASP A 57 15.48 -10.91 -0.18
N CYS A 58 14.38 -11.47 -0.74
CA CYS A 58 14.32 -12.89 -1.09
C CYS A 58 13.80 -13.19 -2.50
N ILE A 59 13.11 -12.26 -3.18
CA ILE A 59 12.46 -12.57 -4.47
C ILE A 59 13.22 -11.91 -5.63
N GLU A 60 13.58 -10.65 -5.49
CA GLU A 60 14.29 -9.91 -6.53
C GLU A 60 15.64 -10.54 -6.89
N LYS A 61 16.10 -10.27 -8.12
CA LYS A 61 17.36 -10.79 -8.68
C LYS A 61 17.49 -12.31 -8.59
N ASP A 62 16.46 -13.02 -9.02
CA ASP A 62 16.42 -14.48 -9.04
C ASP A 62 16.68 -15.10 -7.64
N GLY A 63 16.02 -14.58 -6.62
CA GLY A 63 16.12 -15.09 -5.25
C GLY A 63 17.30 -14.56 -4.42
N LYS A 64 18.11 -13.64 -4.97
CA LYS A 64 19.30 -13.10 -4.27
C LYS A 64 19.02 -11.85 -3.45
N GLY A 65 17.88 -11.20 -3.70
CA GLY A 65 17.53 -9.94 -3.08
C GLY A 65 18.36 -8.74 -3.57
N LEU A 66 17.97 -7.56 -3.12
CA LEU A 66 18.58 -6.29 -3.51
C LEU A 66 19.77 -5.86 -2.65
N ASN A 67 20.01 -6.55 -1.52
CA ASN A 67 21.05 -6.19 -0.54
C ASN A 67 20.93 -4.73 -0.05
N LEU A 68 19.72 -4.36 0.36
CA LEU A 68 19.44 -3.01 0.89
C LEU A 68 20.02 -2.84 2.30
N THR A 69 20.30 -1.58 2.67
CA THR A 69 20.74 -1.27 4.03
C THR A 69 19.63 -1.55 5.06
N TRP A 70 20.03 -1.70 6.33
CA TRP A 70 19.08 -1.94 7.40
C TRP A 70 18.03 -0.82 7.51
N GLU A 71 18.43 0.44 7.34
CA GLU A 71 17.57 1.61 7.44
C GLU A 71 16.46 1.60 6.37
N VAL A 72 16.79 1.21 5.14
CA VAL A 72 15.80 1.07 4.06
C VAL A 72 14.82 -0.06 4.37
N ARG A 73 15.33 -1.21 4.82
CA ARG A 73 14.51 -2.37 5.19
C ARG A 73 13.60 -2.10 6.38
N ASP A 74 14.10 -1.42 7.40
CA ASP A 74 13.32 -0.98 8.57
C ASP A 74 12.19 -0.03 8.15
N GLY A 75 12.49 0.95 7.30
CA GLY A 75 11.52 1.88 6.77
C GLY A 75 10.41 1.20 5.94
N ILE A 76 10.78 0.22 5.09
CA ILE A 76 9.84 -0.60 4.32
C ILE A 76 8.91 -1.38 5.26
N LEU A 77 9.46 -2.08 6.24
CA LEU A 77 8.67 -2.91 7.15
C LEU A 77 7.70 -2.09 8.02
N ASN A 78 8.15 -0.91 8.47
CA ASN A 78 7.46 -0.10 9.47
C ASN A 78 6.69 1.10 8.90
N HIS A 79 6.44 1.17 7.59
CA HIS A 79 5.73 2.30 6.96
C HIS A 79 4.25 2.38 7.34
N GLN A 80 3.63 1.27 7.70
CA GLN A 80 2.21 1.22 8.07
C GLN A 80 1.88 2.04 9.32
N THR A 81 0.60 2.34 9.52
CA THR A 81 0.13 3.14 10.66
C THR A 81 0.52 2.57 12.02
N ALA A 82 0.54 1.24 12.17
CA ALA A 82 0.92 0.55 13.40
C ALA A 82 2.44 0.42 13.57
N GLY A 83 3.22 0.63 12.50
CA GLY A 83 4.67 0.50 12.53
C GLY A 83 5.35 1.68 13.24
N THR A 84 6.57 1.43 13.71
CA THR A 84 7.43 2.45 14.35
C THR A 84 8.80 2.40 13.69
N PRO A 85 9.03 3.15 12.60
CA PRO A 85 10.34 3.24 11.98
C PRO A 85 11.39 3.78 12.97
N HIS A 86 12.60 3.25 12.90
CA HIS A 86 13.71 3.69 13.77
C HIS A 86 14.40 4.95 13.27
N THR A 87 14.24 5.30 11.99
CA THR A 87 14.84 6.50 11.40
C THR A 87 13.80 7.60 11.22
N LEU A 88 14.23 8.86 11.26
CA LEU A 88 13.35 9.98 10.96
C LEU A 88 12.88 9.96 9.51
N GLU A 89 13.71 9.49 8.58
CA GLU A 89 13.35 9.29 7.17
C GLU A 89 12.22 8.26 7.02
N GLY A 90 12.28 7.14 7.73
CA GLY A 90 11.19 6.16 7.78
C GLY A 90 9.90 6.76 8.35
N ALA A 91 9.99 7.59 9.39
CA ALA A 91 8.85 8.31 9.95
C ALA A 91 8.28 9.34 8.94
N VAL A 92 9.13 10.02 8.18
CA VAL A 92 8.72 10.91 7.08
C VAL A 92 7.97 10.13 6.01
N VAL A 93 8.48 8.96 5.60
CA VAL A 93 7.79 8.12 4.59
C VAL A 93 6.43 7.65 5.11
N ARG A 94 6.36 7.12 6.33
CA ARG A 94 5.10 6.68 6.96
C ARG A 94 4.04 7.79 7.01
N LEU A 95 4.45 9.02 7.28
CA LEU A 95 3.53 10.16 7.30
C LEU A 95 3.16 10.60 5.88
N SER A 96 4.14 10.64 4.97
CA SER A 96 3.94 11.01 3.57
C SER A 96 3.00 10.05 2.85
N ASP A 97 3.05 8.77 3.16
CA ASP A 97 2.13 7.75 2.64
C ASP A 97 0.69 8.06 3.04
N LYS A 98 0.44 8.34 4.33
CA LYS A 98 -0.89 8.77 4.81
C LYS A 98 -1.42 10.01 4.10
N LEU A 99 -0.55 10.99 3.86
CA LEU A 99 -0.92 12.22 3.15
C LEU A 99 -1.26 11.95 1.68
N ALA A 100 -0.45 11.11 1.04
CA ALA A 100 -0.64 10.74 -0.37
C ALA A 100 -1.95 9.97 -0.57
N TYR A 101 -2.23 9.01 0.30
CA TYR A 101 -3.46 8.22 0.30
C TYR A 101 -4.70 9.13 0.41
N ILE A 102 -4.77 9.99 1.44
CA ILE A 102 -5.91 10.91 1.61
C ILE A 102 -6.05 11.84 0.39
N TYR A 103 -4.93 12.32 -0.16
CA TYR A 103 -4.93 13.22 -1.30
C TYR A 103 -5.47 12.53 -2.57
N HIS A 104 -4.94 11.36 -2.90
CA HIS A 104 -5.29 10.65 -4.14
C HIS A 104 -6.72 10.12 -4.11
N ASP A 105 -7.12 9.49 -3.01
CA ASP A 105 -8.47 8.93 -2.89
C ASP A 105 -9.54 10.03 -2.91
N MET A 106 -9.25 11.20 -2.33
CA MET A 106 -10.16 12.34 -2.39
C MET A 106 -10.25 12.94 -3.80
N ASP A 107 -9.12 13.10 -4.50
CA ASP A 107 -9.09 13.59 -5.87
C ASP A 107 -9.86 12.64 -6.80
N ASP A 108 -9.67 11.34 -6.62
CA ASP A 108 -10.39 10.32 -7.39
C ASP A 108 -11.89 10.29 -7.06
N ALA A 109 -12.27 10.42 -5.78
CA ALA A 109 -13.67 10.49 -5.37
C ALA A 109 -14.39 11.73 -5.95
N ILE A 110 -13.71 12.87 -5.99
CA ILE A 110 -14.23 14.10 -6.59
C ILE A 110 -14.33 13.95 -8.11
N ARG A 111 -13.29 13.45 -8.79
CA ARG A 111 -13.33 13.18 -10.24
C ARG A 111 -14.38 12.15 -10.62
N GLY A 112 -14.57 11.14 -9.79
CA GLY A 112 -15.58 10.11 -9.97
C GLY A 112 -17.01 10.56 -9.65
N GLY A 113 -17.20 11.81 -9.17
CA GLY A 113 -18.50 12.35 -8.80
C GLY A 113 -19.14 11.68 -7.58
N ILE A 114 -18.31 11.08 -6.73
CA ILE A 114 -18.76 10.49 -5.45
C ILE A 114 -18.88 11.58 -4.40
N LEU A 115 -17.97 12.55 -4.43
CA LEU A 115 -17.92 13.71 -3.54
C LEU A 115 -17.78 15.01 -4.36
N THR A 116 -18.15 16.12 -3.73
CA THR A 116 -17.77 17.48 -4.12
C THR A 116 -16.94 18.14 -3.01
N GLU A 117 -16.26 19.24 -3.31
CA GLU A 117 -15.53 20.00 -2.28
C GLU A 117 -16.45 20.54 -1.17
N GLU A 118 -17.70 20.83 -1.50
CA GLU A 118 -18.72 21.34 -0.59
C GLU A 118 -19.20 20.29 0.41
N ASP A 119 -19.10 19.02 0.09
CA ASP A 119 -19.49 17.92 0.98
C ASP A 119 -18.49 17.77 2.17
N ILE A 120 -17.27 18.27 1.99
CA ILE A 120 -16.26 18.24 3.05
C ILE A 120 -16.64 19.25 4.14
N PRO A 121 -16.69 18.85 5.43
CA PRO A 121 -17.06 19.75 6.52
C PRO A 121 -16.30 21.09 6.49
N ALA A 122 -17.01 22.20 6.65
CA ALA A 122 -16.44 23.53 6.59
C ALA A 122 -15.26 23.72 7.54
N GLU A 123 -15.37 23.19 8.76
CA GLU A 123 -14.30 23.26 9.77
C GLU A 123 -12.99 22.62 9.28
N LEU A 124 -13.08 21.51 8.54
CA LEU A 124 -11.90 20.86 7.96
C LEU A 124 -11.33 21.66 6.79
N ARG A 125 -12.20 22.28 5.98
CA ARG A 125 -11.78 23.16 4.88
C ARG A 125 -11.09 24.43 5.39
N ASP A 126 -11.57 24.99 6.49
CA ASP A 126 -10.98 26.17 7.12
C ASP A 126 -9.57 25.90 7.69
N ILE A 127 -9.35 24.70 8.26
CA ILE A 127 -8.06 24.32 8.84
C ILE A 127 -7.09 23.84 7.74
N LEU A 128 -7.55 22.94 6.85
CA LEU A 128 -6.67 22.25 5.90
C LEU A 128 -6.61 22.93 4.53
N GLY A 129 -7.66 23.64 4.12
CA GLY A 129 -7.75 24.29 2.81
C GLY A 129 -8.92 23.81 1.94
N ASN A 130 -9.28 24.62 0.95
CA ASN A 130 -10.49 24.50 0.13
C ASN A 130 -10.27 23.73 -1.19
N SER A 131 -9.19 22.96 -1.30
CA SER A 131 -8.94 22.07 -2.44
C SER A 131 -7.97 20.97 -2.05
N CYS A 132 -7.97 19.83 -2.77
CA CYS A 132 -7.02 18.74 -2.53
C CYS A 132 -5.57 19.23 -2.47
N LYS A 133 -5.18 20.08 -3.42
CA LYS A 133 -3.83 20.66 -3.47
C LYS A 133 -3.52 21.57 -2.26
N ALA A 134 -4.48 22.40 -1.85
CA ALA A 134 -4.29 23.28 -0.69
C ALA A 134 -4.15 22.45 0.59
N ARG A 135 -4.98 21.43 0.77
CA ARG A 135 -4.91 20.50 1.92
C ARG A 135 -3.56 19.80 2.02
N LEU A 136 -3.08 19.22 0.92
CA LEU A 136 -1.78 18.57 0.89
C LEU A 136 -0.66 19.53 1.24
N ASN A 137 -0.69 20.75 0.67
CA ASN A 137 0.30 21.78 0.95
C ASN A 137 0.28 22.21 2.42
N THR A 138 -0.89 22.44 3.01
CA THR A 138 -1.04 22.77 4.43
C THR A 138 -0.44 21.71 5.32
N MET A 139 -0.78 20.43 5.07
CA MET A 139 -0.28 19.31 5.87
C MET A 139 1.23 19.14 5.76
N ILE A 140 1.81 19.25 4.54
CA ILE A 140 3.26 19.17 4.34
C ILE A 140 3.99 20.31 5.07
N HIS A 141 3.49 21.54 4.94
CA HIS A 141 4.08 22.69 5.64
C HIS A 141 3.99 22.56 7.15
N ASP A 142 2.85 22.08 7.67
CA ASP A 142 2.66 21.87 9.10
C ASP A 142 3.63 20.82 9.66
N VAL A 143 3.82 19.70 8.94
CA VAL A 143 4.82 18.67 9.29
C VAL A 143 6.21 19.28 9.36
N ILE A 144 6.63 20.01 8.32
CA ILE A 144 7.97 20.63 8.27
C ILE A 144 8.16 21.59 9.43
N THR A 145 7.20 22.48 9.67
CA THR A 145 7.29 23.50 10.70
C THR A 145 7.36 22.91 12.11
N ASN A 146 6.57 21.87 12.38
CA ASN A 146 6.52 21.29 13.73
C ASN A 146 7.62 20.24 13.99
N SER A 147 8.21 19.67 12.92
CA SER A 147 9.30 18.70 13.05
C SER A 147 10.70 19.33 12.96
N MET A 148 10.79 20.62 12.63
CA MET A 148 12.09 21.31 12.54
C MET A 148 12.74 21.35 13.91
N ASP A 149 14.01 20.93 13.98
CA ASP A 149 14.80 20.83 15.22
C ASP A 149 14.19 19.86 16.27
N SER A 150 13.27 18.98 15.87
CA SER A 150 12.68 17.91 16.69
C SER A 150 13.36 16.57 16.43
N LEU A 151 13.32 15.68 17.42
CA LEU A 151 13.70 14.27 17.29
C LEU A 151 12.53 13.38 16.79
N GLU A 152 11.39 13.99 16.50
CA GLU A 152 10.18 13.30 16.04
C GLU A 152 9.59 14.02 14.82
N VAL A 153 9.02 13.23 13.88
CA VAL A 153 8.28 13.75 12.73
C VAL A 153 6.79 13.76 13.08
N HIS A 154 6.20 14.96 13.19
CA HIS A 154 4.81 15.11 13.62
C HIS A 154 4.14 16.37 13.03
N MET A 155 2.83 16.41 13.12
CA MET A 155 2.01 17.58 12.84
C MET A 155 1.67 18.33 14.12
N SER A 156 1.23 19.58 13.98
CA SER A 156 0.57 20.28 15.08
C SER A 156 -0.69 19.51 15.53
N PRO A 157 -1.08 19.58 16.81
CA PRO A 157 -2.29 18.91 17.29
C PRO A 157 -3.56 19.28 16.53
N THR A 158 -3.63 20.51 16.01
CA THR A 158 -4.79 21.00 15.24
C THR A 158 -4.87 20.34 13.87
N VAL A 159 -3.77 20.29 13.12
CA VAL A 159 -3.72 19.68 11.77
C VAL A 159 -3.82 18.16 11.85
N ASP A 160 -3.16 17.52 12.81
CA ASP A 160 -3.26 16.07 13.03
C ASP A 160 -4.71 15.65 13.33
N ARG A 161 -5.43 16.39 14.17
CA ARG A 161 -6.85 16.14 14.45
C ARG A 161 -7.69 16.32 13.18
N ALA A 162 -7.52 17.43 12.47
CA ALA A 162 -8.25 17.69 11.24
C ALA A 162 -7.98 16.61 10.16
N MET A 163 -6.75 16.14 10.03
CA MET A 163 -6.40 15.03 9.14
C MET A 163 -7.10 13.73 9.55
N LYS A 164 -7.15 13.40 10.83
CA LYS A 164 -7.86 12.21 11.34
C LYS A 164 -9.36 12.29 11.09
N GLU A 165 -9.95 13.45 11.31
CA GLU A 165 -11.38 13.69 11.02
C GLU A 165 -11.66 13.60 9.51
N LEU A 166 -10.78 14.16 8.67
CA LEU A 166 -10.89 14.05 7.22
C LEU A 166 -10.82 12.59 6.76
N ARG A 167 -9.89 11.81 7.31
CA ARG A 167 -9.80 10.36 7.03
C ARG A 167 -11.08 9.63 7.44
N LYS A 168 -11.64 9.96 8.60
CA LYS A 168 -12.93 9.39 9.06
C LYS A 168 -14.05 9.75 8.08
N PHE A 169 -14.13 11.01 7.67
CA PHE A 169 -15.10 11.46 6.67
C PHE A 169 -14.98 10.68 5.36
N MET A 170 -13.75 10.47 4.85
CA MET A 170 -13.49 9.66 3.66
C MET A 170 -13.94 8.21 3.86
N PHE A 171 -13.67 7.65 5.03
CA PHE A 171 -14.10 6.28 5.33
C PHE A 171 -15.61 6.12 5.27
N GLU A 172 -16.35 7.04 5.86
CA GLU A 172 -17.82 6.99 5.94
C GLU A 172 -18.49 7.27 4.59
N ASN A 173 -17.94 8.17 3.77
CA ASN A 173 -18.61 8.67 2.56
C ASN A 173 -18.07 8.06 1.26
N VAL A 174 -16.84 7.54 1.24
CA VAL A 174 -16.21 6.96 0.04
C VAL A 174 -16.04 5.45 0.19
N TYR A 175 -15.34 4.98 1.22
CA TYR A 175 -14.98 3.54 1.32
C TYR A 175 -16.14 2.64 1.73
N LEU A 176 -17.14 3.15 2.45
CA LEU A 176 -18.36 2.41 2.76
C LEU A 176 -19.41 2.48 1.64
N ASN A 177 -19.09 3.07 0.49
CA ASN A 177 -20.03 3.13 -0.63
C ASN A 177 -20.35 1.70 -1.11
N PRO A 178 -21.66 1.31 -1.18
CA PRO A 178 -22.07 -0.05 -1.54
C PRO A 178 -21.55 -0.55 -2.90
N LYS A 179 -21.33 0.36 -3.85
CA LYS A 179 -20.79 0.00 -5.17
C LYS A 179 -19.31 -0.43 -5.07
N ALA A 180 -18.50 0.32 -4.32
CA ALA A 180 -17.10 -0.03 -4.11
C ALA A 180 -16.97 -1.35 -3.33
N LYS A 181 -17.77 -1.52 -2.28
CA LYS A 181 -17.73 -2.71 -1.42
C LYS A 181 -18.14 -3.99 -2.14
N GLY A 182 -19.11 -3.93 -3.06
CA GLY A 182 -19.50 -5.08 -3.87
C GLY A 182 -18.39 -5.58 -4.81
N GLU A 183 -17.56 -4.69 -5.35
CA GLU A 183 -16.40 -5.08 -6.16
C GLU A 183 -15.25 -5.62 -5.30
N GLU A 184 -15.04 -5.08 -4.09
CA GLU A 184 -14.07 -5.62 -3.14
C GLU A 184 -14.38 -7.06 -2.74
N ASP A 185 -15.64 -7.39 -2.45
CA ASP A 185 -16.05 -8.75 -2.08
C ASP A 185 -15.77 -9.76 -3.21
N LYS A 186 -15.97 -9.35 -4.47
CA LYS A 186 -15.61 -10.16 -5.63
C LYS A 186 -14.10 -10.39 -5.72
N ALA A 187 -13.31 -9.34 -5.48
CA ALA A 187 -11.84 -9.43 -5.48
C ALA A 187 -11.35 -10.38 -4.36
N VAL A 188 -11.89 -10.26 -3.15
CA VAL A 188 -11.56 -11.15 -2.02
C VAL A 188 -11.85 -12.61 -2.38
N HIS A 189 -13.03 -12.89 -2.94
CA HIS A 189 -13.41 -14.23 -3.35
C HIS A 189 -12.49 -14.79 -4.45
N MET A 190 -12.20 -13.97 -5.45
CA MET A 190 -11.33 -14.36 -6.58
C MET A 190 -9.90 -14.69 -6.14
N ILE A 191 -9.30 -13.83 -5.31
CA ILE A 191 -7.94 -14.06 -4.81
C ILE A 191 -7.89 -15.30 -3.91
N GLY A 192 -8.88 -15.50 -3.04
CA GLY A 192 -8.97 -16.71 -2.22
C GLY A 192 -9.06 -18.00 -3.07
N GLN A 193 -9.86 -17.99 -4.14
CA GLN A 193 -9.95 -19.14 -5.06
C GLN A 193 -8.64 -19.39 -5.83
N LEU A 194 -7.96 -18.33 -6.29
CA LEU A 194 -6.64 -18.45 -6.92
C LEU A 194 -5.61 -19.04 -5.96
N PHE A 195 -5.60 -18.60 -4.70
CA PHE A 195 -4.72 -19.16 -3.68
C PHE A 195 -4.96 -20.66 -3.49
N GLU A 196 -6.20 -21.06 -3.24
CA GLU A 196 -6.54 -22.49 -3.07
C GLU A 196 -6.17 -23.33 -4.30
N TYR A 197 -6.37 -22.79 -5.50
CA TYR A 197 -6.02 -23.45 -6.75
C TYR A 197 -4.51 -23.71 -6.83
N TYR A 198 -3.68 -22.67 -6.63
CA TYR A 198 -2.22 -22.81 -6.74
C TYR A 198 -1.61 -23.66 -5.61
N VAL A 199 -2.19 -23.64 -4.41
CA VAL A 199 -1.77 -24.56 -3.33
C VAL A 199 -2.02 -26.02 -3.69
N LYS A 200 -3.12 -26.33 -4.43
CA LYS A 200 -3.45 -27.67 -4.89
C LYS A 200 -2.73 -28.08 -6.18
N HIS A 201 -2.39 -27.10 -7.03
CA HIS A 201 -1.85 -27.28 -8.38
C HIS A 201 -0.55 -26.50 -8.54
N THR A 202 0.49 -26.86 -7.79
CA THR A 202 1.79 -26.18 -7.81
C THR A 202 2.48 -26.25 -9.18
N GLU A 203 2.14 -27.25 -10.00
CA GLU A 203 2.59 -27.37 -11.39
C GLU A 203 2.10 -26.23 -12.30
N ALA A 204 1.03 -25.52 -11.91
CA ALA A 204 0.52 -24.34 -12.62
C ALA A 204 1.29 -23.05 -12.31
N LEU A 205 2.15 -23.04 -11.29
CA LEU A 205 3.01 -21.92 -10.99
C LEU A 205 4.08 -21.70 -12.08
N PRO A 206 4.51 -20.45 -12.33
CA PRO A 206 5.66 -20.17 -13.17
C PRO A 206 6.93 -20.87 -12.66
N LYS A 207 7.86 -21.16 -13.59
CA LYS A 207 9.08 -21.94 -13.31
C LYS A 207 9.83 -21.43 -12.07
N GLN A 208 10.05 -20.13 -11.96
CA GLN A 208 10.79 -19.52 -10.83
C GLN A 208 10.19 -19.86 -9.46
N PHE A 209 8.85 -19.93 -9.34
CA PHE A 209 8.17 -20.27 -8.08
C PHE A 209 8.16 -21.78 -7.84
N ARG A 210 8.16 -22.61 -8.90
CA ARG A 210 8.34 -24.06 -8.76
C ARG A 210 9.75 -24.40 -8.31
N ASP A 211 10.76 -23.75 -8.90
CA ASP A 211 12.15 -23.92 -8.49
C ASP A 211 12.31 -23.51 -7.01
N ALA A 212 11.68 -22.40 -6.57
CA ALA A 212 11.70 -21.97 -5.17
C ALA A 212 11.06 -22.99 -4.21
N LEU A 213 10.04 -23.75 -4.63
CA LEU A 213 9.46 -24.82 -3.83
C LEU A 213 10.43 -25.99 -3.59
N GLU A 214 11.34 -26.22 -4.53
CA GLU A 214 12.33 -27.32 -4.46
C GLU A 214 13.63 -26.89 -3.77
N GLU A 215 14.02 -25.62 -3.92
CA GLU A 215 15.32 -25.10 -3.50
C GLU A 215 15.30 -24.41 -2.12
N THR A 216 14.12 -24.14 -1.56
CA THR A 216 14.00 -23.41 -0.28
C THR A 216 13.15 -24.18 0.74
N ASP A 217 13.37 -23.91 2.03
CA ASP A 217 12.54 -24.46 3.12
C ASP A 217 11.26 -23.63 3.38
N HIS A 218 10.90 -22.74 2.45
CA HIS A 218 9.68 -21.94 2.61
C HIS A 218 8.41 -22.78 2.46
N ALA A 219 7.40 -22.45 3.27
CA ALA A 219 6.11 -23.09 3.16
C ALA A 219 5.51 -22.87 1.74
N LYS A 220 4.85 -23.88 1.22
CA LYS A 220 4.21 -23.83 -0.09
C LYS A 220 3.23 -22.63 -0.19
N GLU A 221 2.49 -22.41 0.87
CA GLU A 221 1.54 -21.30 0.99
C GLU A 221 2.23 -19.96 0.85
N GLN A 222 3.44 -19.80 1.41
CA GLN A 222 4.24 -18.58 1.26
C GLN A 222 4.62 -18.32 -0.20
N ILE A 223 5.10 -19.35 -0.90
CA ILE A 223 5.48 -19.25 -2.31
C ILE A 223 4.26 -18.90 -3.19
N VAL A 224 3.09 -19.45 -2.87
CA VAL A 224 1.85 -19.07 -3.55
C VAL A 224 1.45 -17.62 -3.27
N CYS A 225 1.59 -17.15 -2.02
CA CYS A 225 1.42 -15.72 -1.69
C CYS A 225 2.38 -14.84 -2.47
N ASP A 226 3.66 -15.19 -2.56
CA ASP A 226 4.67 -14.46 -3.34
C ASP A 226 4.24 -14.29 -4.80
N TYR A 227 3.73 -15.38 -5.40
CA TYR A 227 3.27 -15.33 -6.78
C TYR A 227 2.02 -14.46 -6.97
N ILE A 228 1.03 -14.61 -6.09
CA ILE A 228 -0.23 -13.86 -6.20
C ILE A 228 0.01 -12.37 -5.90
N ALA A 229 0.80 -12.05 -4.89
CA ALA A 229 1.13 -10.66 -4.55
C ALA A 229 1.86 -9.94 -5.70
N GLY A 230 2.66 -10.66 -6.50
CA GLY A 230 3.33 -10.11 -7.67
C GLY A 230 2.44 -9.92 -8.92
N MET A 231 1.15 -10.25 -8.85
CA MET A 231 0.23 -10.06 -9.99
C MET A 231 -0.28 -8.61 -10.07
N THR A 232 -0.54 -8.14 -11.30
CA THR A 232 -1.41 -6.98 -11.50
C THR A 232 -2.89 -7.40 -11.40
N ASP A 233 -3.80 -6.46 -11.16
CA ASP A 233 -5.25 -6.71 -11.12
C ASP A 233 -5.73 -7.43 -12.39
N SER A 234 -5.34 -6.92 -13.55
CA SER A 234 -5.71 -7.49 -14.85
C SER A 234 -5.14 -8.89 -15.06
N TYR A 235 -3.95 -9.18 -14.54
CA TYR A 235 -3.36 -10.50 -14.63
C TYR A 235 -4.07 -11.50 -13.71
N ALA A 236 -4.43 -11.09 -12.49
CA ALA A 236 -5.22 -11.92 -11.58
C ALA A 236 -6.59 -12.26 -12.17
N VAL A 237 -7.31 -11.27 -12.75
CA VAL A 237 -8.57 -11.49 -13.47
C VAL A 237 -8.38 -12.50 -14.63
N LYS A 238 -7.32 -12.32 -15.43
CA LYS A 238 -7.02 -13.24 -16.53
C LYS A 238 -6.80 -14.66 -16.04
N LYS A 239 -6.04 -14.85 -14.96
CA LYS A 239 -5.77 -16.15 -14.36
C LYS A 239 -7.01 -16.78 -13.77
N PHE A 240 -7.87 -15.99 -13.14
CA PHE A 240 -9.16 -16.45 -12.66
C PHE A 240 -10.04 -16.96 -13.80
N HIS A 241 -10.15 -16.22 -14.89
CA HIS A 241 -10.88 -16.66 -16.08
C HIS A 241 -10.30 -17.96 -16.68
N GLU A 242 -8.98 -18.08 -16.72
CA GLU A 242 -8.30 -19.27 -17.26
C GLU A 242 -8.68 -20.55 -16.51
N TYR A 243 -8.79 -20.48 -15.18
CA TYR A 243 -8.98 -21.68 -14.35
C TYR A 243 -10.43 -21.92 -13.92
N PHE A 244 -11.26 -20.89 -13.84
CA PHE A 244 -12.60 -20.99 -13.25
C PHE A 244 -13.75 -20.69 -14.23
N VAL A 245 -13.46 -20.14 -15.39
CA VAL A 245 -14.49 -19.84 -16.38
C VAL A 245 -14.33 -20.77 -17.59
N PRO A 246 -15.35 -21.57 -17.94
CA PRO A 246 -15.27 -22.46 -19.10
C PRO A 246 -15.01 -21.69 -20.38
N GLY A 247 -14.01 -22.12 -21.15
CA GLY A 247 -13.74 -21.57 -22.48
C GLY A 247 -14.78 -22.03 -23.51
N ALA A 248 -15.04 -21.20 -24.53
CA ALA A 248 -15.84 -21.61 -25.66
C ALA A 248 -15.12 -22.75 -26.42
N TRP A 249 -15.86 -23.73 -26.86
CA TRP A 249 -15.34 -24.78 -27.73
C TRP A 249 -14.80 -24.14 -29.02
N LYS A 250 -13.51 -24.30 -29.26
CA LYS A 250 -12.95 -23.98 -30.58
C LYS A 250 -13.33 -25.14 -31.51
N ILE A 251 -14.31 -24.90 -32.38
CA ILE A 251 -14.64 -25.77 -33.49
C ILE A 251 -13.65 -25.54 -34.63
#